data_8126be6a0df81de02c126bc7c80194ff
#
_entry.id   8126be6a0df81de02c126bc7c80194ff
#
_cell.length_a   1.000
_cell.length_b   1.000
_cell.length_c   1.000
_cell.angle_alpha   90.00
_cell.angle_beta   90.00
_cell.angle_gamma   90.00
#
_symmetry.space_group_name_H-M   'P 1'
#
loop_
_entity.id
_entity.type
_entity.pdbx_description
1 polymer ?
#
loop_
_entity_poly.entity_id
_entity_poly.type
_entity_poly.pdbx_seq_one_letter_code
_entity_poly.pdbx_strand_id
1 'polypeptide(L)'
;MSVPVLEMKDISKSFYDTQVLKNINLKVEPGEIHCLVGENGAGKSTLMNILFGMSVIMQTGGFEGEVLIQGRPADFESPQEAIESGIGMVHQEFMLLPGFSVTENIKLNREITKPNLISSVLGKKLETLNRQKMKADARLALDKLGMSIEEWVPVSGLPVGHMQFVEIARELDKEKLQLLVLDEPTAVLAESEARRFLDVVRQLAKSGISILFISHRLDEVMVVADTITILKDGELVESQPKEAFTIARMAELMVGREVKSRAAGSGKEKDRSRKTILEIRDLRVNMPGERLRGVDLDVYQGEILGIAGLAGHGKIALANGIMGLYPSRGLVRFENQELPLNDPGSALKRGLAFVSEDRRGVGLVLEDTLANNIVLTSMQVQDKFLKPGFLKIKDREAIKKHALEYIEKFDIRCTGPNQVVRRLSGGNQQKVCLARAFTQKPHLLFVSEPTRGIDVGAKARVLEMILELNETQGVTVVITSSELAELRSISQRIAIIYEGKLAGVLAPDASDLEYGLLMAGKSPEEVGAS
;
A
#
# COMPACT_ATOMS: atom_id res chain seq x y z
N MET A 1 14.83 37.30 -1.40
CA MET A 1 14.42 35.91 -1.65
C MET A 1 15.02 35.08 -0.54
N SER A 2 14.22 34.23 0.12
CA SER A 2 14.70 33.31 1.13
C SER A 2 15.68 32.30 0.48
N VAL A 3 16.68 31.85 1.24
CA VAL A 3 17.55 30.78 0.77
C VAL A 3 16.78 29.47 0.94
N PRO A 4 16.65 28.64 -0.11
CA PRO A 4 15.97 27.36 0.00
C PRO A 4 16.63 26.44 1.05
N VAL A 5 15.83 25.61 1.71
CA VAL A 5 16.37 24.61 2.63
C VAL A 5 17.04 23.47 1.86
N LEU A 6 16.44 23.05 0.74
CA LEU A 6 17.02 22.09 -0.19
C LEU A 6 16.95 22.63 -1.62
N GLU A 7 18.04 22.51 -2.35
CA GLU A 7 18.07 22.73 -3.79
C GLU A 7 18.90 21.63 -4.46
N MET A 8 18.31 20.92 -5.39
CA MET A 8 18.95 19.90 -6.22
C MET A 8 18.98 20.43 -7.64
N LYS A 9 20.18 20.52 -8.25
CA LYS A 9 20.40 21.11 -9.58
C LYS A 9 20.95 20.07 -10.54
N ASP A 10 20.28 19.90 -11.66
CA ASP A 10 20.67 19.07 -12.78
C ASP A 10 21.06 17.64 -12.39
N ILE A 11 20.33 17.08 -11.39
CA ILE A 11 20.63 15.76 -10.85
C ILE A 11 20.35 14.69 -11.88
N SER A 12 21.40 13.96 -12.28
CA SER A 12 21.33 12.81 -13.17
C SER A 12 22.00 11.60 -12.54
N LYS A 13 21.42 10.40 -12.73
CA LYS A 13 21.94 9.15 -12.20
C LYS A 13 21.69 8.00 -13.14
N SER A 14 22.75 7.25 -13.44
CA SER A 14 22.66 5.97 -14.13
C SER A 14 23.10 4.84 -13.21
N PHE A 15 22.41 3.70 -13.28
CA PHE A 15 22.84 2.43 -12.71
C PHE A 15 23.22 1.51 -13.87
N TYR A 16 24.52 1.23 -14.00
CA TYR A 16 25.07 0.54 -15.16
C TYR A 16 24.64 1.28 -16.46
N ASP A 17 23.97 0.58 -17.39
CA ASP A 17 23.53 1.14 -18.68
C ASP A 17 22.12 1.77 -18.63
N THR A 18 21.51 1.88 -17.44
CA THR A 18 20.14 2.40 -17.30
C THR A 18 20.16 3.75 -16.60
N GLN A 19 19.77 4.81 -17.32
CA GLN A 19 19.58 6.14 -16.74
C GLN A 19 18.25 6.18 -15.99
N VAL A 20 18.32 6.46 -14.67
CA VAL A 20 17.17 6.45 -13.74
C VAL A 20 16.73 7.88 -13.39
N LEU A 21 17.64 8.86 -13.39
CA LEU A 21 17.33 10.28 -13.20
C LEU A 21 17.97 11.08 -14.31
N LYS A 22 17.26 12.11 -14.82
CA LYS A 22 17.65 12.94 -15.94
C LYS A 22 17.40 14.40 -15.62
N ASN A 23 18.46 15.16 -15.33
CA ASN A 23 18.45 16.62 -15.10
C ASN A 23 17.34 17.08 -14.14
N ILE A 24 17.21 16.44 -12.99
CA ILE A 24 16.20 16.80 -12.00
C ILE A 24 16.60 18.09 -11.28
N ASN A 25 15.67 19.04 -11.28
CA ASN A 25 15.77 20.31 -10.57
C ASN A 25 14.65 20.39 -9.53
N LEU A 26 14.98 20.25 -8.23
CA LEU A 26 14.03 20.26 -7.13
C LEU A 26 14.43 21.32 -6.11
N LYS A 27 13.47 22.11 -5.62
CA LYS A 27 13.70 23.17 -4.66
C LYS A 27 12.64 23.12 -3.56
N VAL A 28 13.06 23.20 -2.29
CA VAL A 28 12.16 23.25 -1.13
C VAL A 28 12.45 24.53 -0.33
N GLU A 29 11.43 25.35 -0.15
CA GLU A 29 11.54 26.61 0.58
C GLU A 29 11.43 26.39 2.12
N PRO A 30 11.90 27.34 2.96
CA PRO A 30 11.76 27.25 4.41
C PRO A 30 10.31 27.18 4.87
N GLY A 31 9.97 26.16 5.66
CA GLY A 31 8.62 25.93 6.20
C GLY A 31 7.58 25.45 5.19
N GLU A 32 8.00 25.11 3.97
CA GLU A 32 7.15 24.58 2.90
C GLU A 32 6.88 23.10 3.10
N ILE A 33 5.66 22.66 2.75
CA ILE A 33 5.34 21.27 2.48
C ILE A 33 5.42 21.05 0.96
N HIS A 34 6.55 20.55 0.51
CA HIS A 34 6.80 20.22 -0.89
C HIS A 34 6.44 18.76 -1.14
N CYS A 35 5.47 18.49 -1.99
CA CYS A 35 5.06 17.14 -2.33
C CYS A 35 5.76 16.63 -3.59
N LEU A 36 6.48 15.52 -3.49
CA LEU A 36 7.09 14.81 -4.62
C LEU A 36 6.22 13.61 -4.99
N VAL A 37 5.59 13.69 -6.15
CA VAL A 37 4.60 12.73 -6.64
C VAL A 37 5.14 11.99 -7.86
N GLY A 38 4.85 10.72 -8.00
CA GLY A 38 5.27 9.90 -9.15
C GLY A 38 4.98 8.43 -8.94
N GLU A 39 4.95 7.67 -10.03
CA GLU A 39 4.76 6.22 -9.98
C GLU A 39 5.93 5.48 -9.32
N ASN A 40 5.73 4.21 -8.98
CA ASN A 40 6.83 3.34 -8.54
C ASN A 40 7.81 3.15 -9.71
N GLY A 41 9.09 3.43 -9.45
CA GLY A 41 10.11 3.42 -10.49
C GLY A 41 10.36 4.78 -11.16
N ALA A 42 9.60 5.84 -10.83
CA ALA A 42 9.82 7.19 -11.36
C ALA A 42 11.15 7.84 -10.93
N GLY A 43 11.89 7.23 -9.98
CA GLY A 43 13.18 7.74 -9.51
C GLY A 43 13.16 8.39 -8.12
N LYS A 44 11.99 8.48 -7.44
CA LYS A 44 11.86 9.12 -6.11
C LYS A 44 12.84 8.59 -5.07
N SER A 45 12.90 7.28 -4.90
CA SER A 45 13.81 6.64 -3.94
C SER A 45 15.29 6.82 -4.33
N THR A 46 15.61 6.90 -5.63
CA THR A 46 16.97 7.20 -6.09
C THR A 46 17.36 8.64 -5.73
N LEU A 47 16.43 9.58 -5.88
CA LEU A 47 16.65 10.97 -5.49
C LEU A 47 16.89 11.10 -3.98
N MET A 48 16.12 10.33 -3.16
CA MET A 48 16.34 10.28 -1.71
C MET A 48 17.68 9.62 -1.35
N ASN A 49 18.07 8.55 -2.03
CA ASN A 49 19.36 7.92 -1.82
C ASN A 49 20.54 8.87 -2.11
N ILE A 50 20.41 9.76 -3.09
CA ILE A 50 21.38 10.84 -3.35
C ILE A 50 21.38 11.83 -2.19
N LEU A 51 20.21 12.33 -1.78
CA LEU A 51 20.06 13.30 -0.69
C LEU A 51 20.67 12.79 0.64
N PHE A 52 20.59 11.50 0.89
CA PHE A 52 21.12 10.89 2.12
C PHE A 52 22.52 10.29 1.97
N GLY A 53 23.23 10.49 0.86
CA GLY A 53 24.57 9.95 0.67
C GLY A 53 24.62 8.43 0.84
N MET A 54 23.59 7.72 0.35
CA MET A 54 23.53 6.26 0.49
C MET A 54 24.66 5.60 -0.30
N SER A 55 25.38 4.66 0.32
CA SER A 55 26.55 3.99 -0.25
C SER A 55 26.30 3.36 -1.63
N VAL A 56 25.07 2.93 -1.92
CA VAL A 56 24.67 2.40 -3.23
C VAL A 56 24.87 3.43 -4.37
N ILE A 57 24.72 4.71 -4.09
CA ILE A 57 24.94 5.78 -5.10
C ILE A 57 26.41 5.87 -5.47
N MET A 58 27.30 5.93 -4.46
CA MET A 58 28.75 6.04 -4.69
C MET A 58 29.33 4.76 -5.30
N GLN A 59 28.91 3.58 -4.83
CA GLN A 59 29.35 2.27 -5.35
C GLN A 59 28.95 2.02 -6.80
N THR A 60 27.97 2.75 -7.31
CA THR A 60 27.46 2.61 -8.68
C THR A 60 27.81 3.82 -9.58
N GLY A 61 28.91 4.52 -9.25
CA GLY A 61 29.46 5.59 -10.09
C GLY A 61 29.01 7.01 -9.73
N GLY A 62 28.47 7.25 -8.53
CA GLY A 62 28.05 8.57 -8.08
C GLY A 62 26.80 9.09 -8.82
N PHE A 63 26.66 10.40 -8.88
CA PHE A 63 25.61 11.12 -9.63
C PHE A 63 26.21 12.37 -10.26
N GLU A 64 25.53 12.96 -11.22
CA GLU A 64 25.85 14.26 -11.81
C GLU A 64 24.92 15.33 -11.24
N GLY A 65 25.39 16.59 -11.21
CA GLY A 65 24.63 17.72 -10.66
C GLY A 65 25.12 18.13 -9.26
N GLU A 66 24.36 18.99 -8.60
CA GLU A 66 24.71 19.58 -7.32
C GLU A 66 23.54 19.53 -6.33
N VAL A 67 23.84 19.16 -5.07
CA VAL A 67 22.89 19.24 -3.94
C VAL A 67 23.35 20.38 -3.03
N LEU A 68 22.42 21.26 -2.68
CA LEU A 68 22.66 22.39 -1.78
C LEU A 68 21.69 22.31 -0.60
N ILE A 69 22.22 22.43 0.62
CA ILE A 69 21.45 22.59 1.84
C ILE A 69 21.70 24.00 2.36
N GLN A 70 20.63 24.79 2.47
CA GLN A 70 20.71 26.21 2.84
C GLN A 70 21.73 27.01 1.99
N GLY A 71 21.76 26.72 0.69
CA GLY A 71 22.67 27.38 -0.26
C GLY A 71 24.13 26.95 -0.15
N ARG A 72 24.46 25.93 0.64
CA ARG A 72 25.81 25.37 0.76
C ARG A 72 25.86 24.01 0.07
N PRO A 73 26.92 23.73 -0.73
CA PRO A 73 27.10 22.41 -1.32
C PRO A 73 27.10 21.32 -0.26
N ALA A 74 26.37 20.24 -0.53
CA ALA A 74 26.21 19.09 0.34
C ALA A 74 26.53 17.81 -0.44
N ASP A 75 27.76 17.32 -0.27
CA ASP A 75 28.23 16.07 -0.85
C ASP A 75 28.37 15.04 0.29
N PHE A 76 27.24 14.39 0.61
CA PHE A 76 27.20 13.45 1.72
C PHE A 76 27.73 12.08 1.30
N GLU A 77 28.71 11.56 2.04
CA GLU A 77 29.23 10.21 1.86
C GLU A 77 28.48 9.17 2.71
N SER A 78 27.65 9.64 3.65
CA SER A 78 26.92 8.78 4.57
C SER A 78 25.59 9.43 5.04
N PRO A 79 24.59 8.61 5.41
CA PRO A 79 23.35 9.11 6.02
C PRO A 79 23.59 9.92 7.31
N GLN A 80 24.68 9.63 8.02
CA GLN A 80 25.03 10.32 9.26
C GLN A 80 25.32 11.80 8.99
N GLU A 81 26.04 12.13 7.91
CA GLU A 81 26.36 13.51 7.52
C GLU A 81 25.10 14.29 7.13
N ALA A 82 24.16 13.66 6.40
CA ALA A 82 22.87 14.25 6.09
C ALA A 82 22.07 14.58 7.37
N ILE A 83 22.06 13.67 8.34
CA ILE A 83 21.40 13.86 9.64
C ILE A 83 22.06 15.01 10.41
N GLU A 84 23.38 15.10 10.46
CA GLU A 84 24.13 16.17 11.13
C GLU A 84 23.89 17.53 10.48
N SER A 85 23.57 17.56 9.17
CA SER A 85 23.20 18.75 8.42
C SER A 85 21.73 19.19 8.63
N GLY A 86 20.97 18.48 9.47
CA GLY A 86 19.60 18.83 9.82
C GLY A 86 18.53 18.22 8.93
N ILE A 87 18.85 17.12 8.22
CA ILE A 87 17.88 16.36 7.43
C ILE A 87 17.42 15.14 8.25
N GLY A 88 16.11 14.97 8.42
CA GLY A 88 15.50 13.79 9.01
C GLY A 88 14.73 12.98 7.96
N MET A 89 14.56 11.68 8.19
CA MET A 89 13.77 10.84 7.29
C MET A 89 12.92 9.83 8.06
N VAL A 90 11.66 9.75 7.67
CA VAL A 90 10.74 8.67 8.04
C VAL A 90 10.55 7.80 6.80
N HIS A 91 10.92 6.54 6.91
CA HIS A 91 10.89 5.58 5.81
C HIS A 91 9.51 4.93 5.66
N GLN A 92 9.25 4.36 4.50
CA GLN A 92 8.04 3.59 4.21
C GLN A 92 7.90 2.35 5.11
N GLU A 93 9.02 1.67 5.43
CA GLU A 93 9.06 0.57 6.38
C GLU A 93 9.54 1.07 7.75
N PHE A 94 8.94 0.59 8.84
CA PHE A 94 9.32 1.02 10.19
C PHE A 94 10.77 0.63 10.52
N MET A 95 11.53 1.62 10.96
CA MET A 95 12.91 1.46 11.45
C MET A 95 12.98 1.41 12.99
N LEU A 96 11.87 1.05 13.64
CA LEU A 96 11.79 0.90 15.09
C LEU A 96 12.25 -0.51 15.51
N LEU A 97 12.93 -0.59 16.65
CA LEU A 97 13.33 -1.85 17.26
C LEU A 97 12.19 -2.37 18.15
N PRO A 98 11.51 -3.47 17.78
CA PRO A 98 10.27 -3.92 18.45
C PRO A 98 10.45 -4.23 19.94
N GLY A 99 11.63 -4.71 20.35
CA GLY A 99 11.94 -5.06 21.74
C GLY A 99 12.29 -3.88 22.64
N PHE A 100 12.44 -2.68 22.06
CA PHE A 100 12.80 -1.46 22.79
C PHE A 100 11.54 -0.65 23.13
N SER A 101 11.62 0.10 24.23
CA SER A 101 10.58 1.07 24.59
C SER A 101 10.55 2.24 23.62
N VAL A 102 9.47 3.02 23.66
CA VAL A 102 9.32 4.27 22.91
C VAL A 102 10.51 5.22 23.18
N THR A 103 10.88 5.41 24.45
CA THR A 103 12.05 6.23 24.83
C THR A 103 13.34 5.73 24.19
N GLU A 104 13.60 4.43 24.23
CA GLU A 104 14.81 3.85 23.69
C GLU A 104 14.85 3.97 22.16
N ASN A 105 13.72 3.82 21.46
CA ASN A 105 13.64 4.04 20.03
C ASN A 105 13.85 5.53 19.65
N ILE A 106 13.26 6.47 20.38
CA ILE A 106 13.43 7.90 20.12
C ILE A 106 14.88 8.33 20.35
N LYS A 107 15.56 7.80 21.35
CA LYS A 107 16.95 8.14 21.72
C LYS A 107 18.01 7.22 21.11
N LEU A 108 17.64 6.30 20.24
CA LEU A 108 18.58 5.36 19.61
C LEU A 108 19.74 6.09 18.94
N ASN A 109 20.98 5.68 19.24
CA ASN A 109 22.23 6.30 18.82
C ASN A 109 22.45 7.75 19.30
N ARG A 110 21.62 8.23 20.23
CA ARG A 110 21.72 9.56 20.86
C ARG A 110 21.43 9.47 22.34
N GLU A 111 21.80 8.35 22.94
CA GLU A 111 21.60 8.08 24.35
C GLU A 111 22.31 9.11 25.22
N ILE A 112 21.62 9.59 26.24
CA ILE A 112 22.18 10.56 27.18
C ILE A 112 22.82 9.80 28.32
N THR A 113 24.08 10.04 28.54
CA THR A 113 24.85 9.44 29.63
C THR A 113 25.01 10.42 30.82
N LYS A 114 25.29 9.87 31.97
CA LYS A 114 25.70 10.62 33.18
C LYS A 114 26.95 9.99 33.79
N PRO A 115 27.88 10.83 34.29
CA PRO A 115 29.07 10.32 34.92
C PRO A 115 28.74 9.52 36.19
N ASN A 116 29.54 8.53 36.50
CA ASN A 116 29.52 7.73 37.72
C ASN A 116 30.93 7.61 38.28
N LEU A 117 31.07 7.07 39.49
CA LEU A 117 32.37 6.94 40.18
C LEU A 117 33.43 6.17 39.37
N ILE A 118 33.00 5.21 38.55
CA ILE A 118 33.89 4.40 37.72
C ILE A 118 34.30 5.18 36.46
N SER A 119 33.36 5.89 35.82
CA SER A 119 33.62 6.69 34.62
C SER A 119 34.53 7.89 34.88
N SER A 120 34.47 8.45 36.08
CA SER A 120 35.36 9.55 36.48
C SER A 120 36.84 9.16 36.56
N VAL A 121 37.14 7.85 36.74
CA VAL A 121 38.49 7.33 36.82
C VAL A 121 38.92 6.65 35.50
N LEU A 122 38.01 5.87 34.87
CA LEU A 122 38.29 5.00 33.73
C LEU A 122 37.79 5.52 32.39
N GLY A 123 37.17 6.73 32.37
CA GLY A 123 36.78 7.43 31.14
C GLY A 123 35.30 7.28 30.74
N LYS A 124 34.89 8.14 29.81
CA LYS A 124 33.46 8.35 29.40
C LYS A 124 32.74 7.08 28.92
N LYS A 125 33.46 6.08 28.39
CA LYS A 125 32.86 4.83 27.89
C LYS A 125 32.16 4.00 28.98
N LEU A 126 32.39 4.31 30.27
CA LEU A 126 31.80 3.63 31.41
C LEU A 126 30.72 4.48 32.11
N GLU A 127 30.27 5.54 31.48
CA GLU A 127 29.11 6.32 31.94
C GLU A 127 27.83 5.48 31.90
N THR A 128 26.90 5.79 32.77
CA THR A 128 25.58 5.15 32.81
C THR A 128 24.53 5.97 32.08
N LEU A 129 23.53 5.33 31.50
CA LEU A 129 22.43 6.02 30.81
C LEU A 129 21.64 6.91 31.79
N ASN A 130 21.39 8.14 31.40
CA ASN A 130 20.49 9.05 32.10
C ASN A 130 19.03 8.83 31.65
N ARG A 131 18.43 7.74 32.10
CA ARG A 131 17.07 7.34 31.69
C ARG A 131 16.01 8.40 31.99
N GLN A 132 16.16 9.19 33.09
CA GLN A 132 15.19 10.24 33.43
C GLN A 132 15.21 11.36 32.40
N LYS A 133 16.39 11.82 31.96
CA LYS A 133 16.50 12.86 30.94
C LYS A 133 16.04 12.34 29.58
N MET A 134 16.43 11.13 29.20
CA MET A 134 15.96 10.48 27.97
C MET A 134 14.43 10.39 27.92
N LYS A 135 13.80 10.01 29.03
CA LYS A 135 12.35 9.93 29.17
C LYS A 135 11.68 11.31 29.02
N ALA A 136 12.23 12.33 29.67
CA ALA A 136 11.71 13.70 29.60
C ALA A 136 11.78 14.25 28.14
N ASP A 137 12.91 14.05 27.47
CA ASP A 137 13.07 14.50 26.07
C ASP A 137 12.13 13.74 25.12
N ALA A 138 12.00 12.41 25.30
CA ALA A 138 11.06 11.62 24.50
C ALA A 138 9.60 12.07 24.71
N ARG A 139 9.22 12.40 25.96
CA ARG A 139 7.90 12.98 26.26
C ARG A 139 7.68 14.29 25.53
N LEU A 140 8.66 15.21 25.56
CA LEU A 140 8.58 16.48 24.84
C LEU A 140 8.40 16.29 23.33
N ALA A 141 9.09 15.31 22.74
CA ALA A 141 8.94 15.01 21.32
C ALA A 141 7.54 14.48 20.99
N LEU A 142 6.98 13.60 21.82
CA LEU A 142 5.61 13.08 21.66
C LEU A 142 4.55 14.16 21.90
N ASP A 143 4.77 15.06 22.85
CA ASP A 143 3.83 16.15 23.16
C ASP A 143 3.74 17.17 22.01
N LYS A 144 4.85 17.42 21.28
CA LYS A 144 4.85 18.23 20.05
C LYS A 144 3.93 17.65 18.97
N LEU A 145 3.71 16.34 18.99
CA LEU A 145 2.82 15.62 18.06
C LEU A 145 1.40 15.43 18.62
N GLY A 146 1.13 15.94 19.82
CA GLY A 146 -0.16 15.76 20.50
C GLY A 146 -0.47 14.29 20.82
N MET A 147 0.57 13.46 21.06
CA MET A 147 0.42 12.03 21.30
C MET A 147 0.51 11.66 22.76
N SER A 148 -0.53 10.96 23.26
CA SER A 148 -0.57 10.44 24.64
C SER A 148 0.00 9.02 24.77
N ILE A 149 1.04 8.73 23.98
CA ILE A 149 1.73 7.43 24.05
C ILE A 149 2.63 7.44 25.29
N GLU A 150 2.53 6.37 26.09
CA GLU A 150 3.39 6.17 27.25
C GLU A 150 4.82 5.82 26.78
N GLU A 151 5.80 6.61 27.17
CA GLU A 151 7.17 6.56 26.68
C GLU A 151 7.96 5.32 27.13
N TRP A 152 7.45 4.56 28.11
CA TRP A 152 8.07 3.33 28.63
C TRP A 152 7.55 2.04 27.98
N VAL A 153 6.47 2.11 27.20
CA VAL A 153 5.85 0.94 26.56
C VAL A 153 6.76 0.42 25.44
N PRO A 154 6.93 -0.91 25.31
CA PRO A 154 7.60 -1.50 24.17
C PRO A 154 6.86 -1.21 22.86
N VAL A 155 7.62 -0.89 21.81
CA VAL A 155 7.03 -0.54 20.50
C VAL A 155 6.23 -1.69 19.89
N SER A 156 6.64 -2.95 20.14
CA SER A 156 5.92 -4.15 19.64
C SER A 156 4.46 -4.25 20.10
N GLY A 157 4.08 -3.53 21.14
CA GLY A 157 2.69 -3.49 21.64
C GLY A 157 1.85 -2.33 21.12
N LEU A 158 2.42 -1.46 20.29
CA LEU A 158 1.73 -0.28 19.79
C LEU A 158 0.92 -0.58 18.51
N PRO A 159 -0.23 0.08 18.33
CA PRO A 159 -0.89 0.15 17.03
C PRO A 159 0.05 0.75 15.96
N VAL A 160 -0.12 0.33 14.70
CA VAL A 160 0.71 0.77 13.58
C VAL A 160 0.74 2.29 13.43
N GLY A 161 -0.42 2.95 13.59
CA GLY A 161 -0.51 4.41 13.57
C GLY A 161 0.34 5.08 14.65
N HIS A 162 0.41 4.51 15.86
CA HIS A 162 1.25 5.04 16.94
C HIS A 162 2.75 4.85 16.64
N MET A 163 3.14 3.74 16.00
CA MET A 163 4.52 3.50 15.58
C MET A 163 5.02 4.59 14.63
N GLN A 164 4.16 5.06 13.70
CA GLN A 164 4.48 6.14 12.77
C GLN A 164 4.80 7.45 13.52
N PHE A 165 4.00 7.78 14.55
CA PHE A 165 4.27 8.95 15.36
C PHE A 165 5.56 8.82 16.21
N VAL A 166 5.91 7.62 16.66
CA VAL A 166 7.18 7.38 17.36
C VAL A 166 8.37 7.63 16.42
N GLU A 167 8.28 7.24 15.13
CA GLU A 167 9.33 7.56 14.15
C GLU A 167 9.49 9.07 13.93
N ILE A 168 8.38 9.81 13.81
CA ILE A 168 8.46 11.28 13.72
C ILE A 168 9.04 11.86 15.00
N ALA A 169 8.60 11.39 16.18
CA ALA A 169 9.15 11.85 17.46
C ALA A 169 10.67 11.63 17.54
N ARG A 170 11.18 10.52 17.02
CA ARG A 170 12.62 10.25 16.90
C ARG A 170 13.33 11.30 16.04
N GLU A 171 12.71 11.71 14.93
CA GLU A 171 13.28 12.74 14.08
C GLU A 171 13.21 14.14 14.74
N LEU A 172 12.09 14.48 15.39
CA LEU A 172 11.89 15.75 16.09
C LEU A 172 12.77 15.93 17.34
N ASP A 173 13.27 14.83 17.91
CA ASP A 173 14.23 14.88 19.02
C ASP A 173 15.64 15.29 18.57
N LYS A 174 15.90 15.40 17.27
CA LYS A 174 17.16 15.93 16.73
C LYS A 174 17.22 17.45 16.87
N GLU A 175 18.31 17.96 17.45
CA GLU A 175 18.44 19.40 17.79
C GLU A 175 18.41 20.37 16.61
N LYS A 176 18.72 19.90 15.39
CA LYS A 176 18.93 20.74 14.20
C LYS A 176 18.02 20.41 13.02
N LEU A 177 16.88 19.75 13.28
CA LEU A 177 15.98 19.36 12.20
C LEU A 177 15.43 20.57 11.45
N GLN A 178 15.72 20.65 10.15
CA GLN A 178 15.27 21.72 9.25
C GLN A 178 14.45 21.19 8.09
N LEU A 179 14.79 20.00 7.60
CA LEU A 179 14.08 19.29 6.53
C LEU A 179 13.69 17.89 7.03
N LEU A 180 12.40 17.61 7.01
CA LEU A 180 11.87 16.29 7.29
C LEU A 180 11.37 15.64 6.00
N VAL A 181 11.98 14.54 5.61
CA VAL A 181 11.55 13.72 4.48
C VAL A 181 10.60 12.64 4.98
N LEU A 182 9.42 12.56 4.39
CA LEU A 182 8.37 11.59 4.70
C LEU A 182 8.11 10.73 3.46
N ASP A 183 8.57 9.46 3.47
CA ASP A 183 8.43 8.55 2.33
C ASP A 183 7.24 7.62 2.52
N GLU A 184 6.15 7.89 1.78
CA GLU A 184 4.86 7.18 1.85
C GLU A 184 4.33 6.93 3.28
N PRO A 185 4.30 7.97 4.14
CA PRO A 185 4.12 7.80 5.59
C PRO A 185 2.73 7.31 5.98
N THR A 186 1.76 7.38 5.10
CA THR A 186 0.35 7.01 5.35
C THR A 186 -0.05 5.67 4.75
N ALA A 187 0.88 4.97 4.07
CA ALA A 187 0.58 3.75 3.31
C ALA A 187 -0.04 2.62 4.14
N VAL A 188 0.24 2.57 5.44
CA VAL A 188 -0.23 1.54 6.37
C VAL A 188 -1.29 2.03 7.36
N LEU A 189 -1.67 3.33 7.30
CA LEU A 189 -2.60 3.96 8.22
C LEU A 189 -4.05 3.78 7.76
N ALA A 190 -4.97 3.65 8.72
CA ALA A 190 -6.39 3.81 8.46
C ALA A 190 -6.72 5.26 8.08
N GLU A 191 -7.81 5.50 7.37
CA GLU A 191 -8.15 6.84 6.85
C GLU A 191 -8.22 7.92 7.95
N SER A 192 -8.82 7.60 9.11
CA SER A 192 -8.89 8.51 10.25
C SER A 192 -7.51 8.82 10.86
N GLU A 193 -6.62 7.82 10.88
CA GLU A 193 -5.24 7.99 11.35
C GLU A 193 -4.43 8.81 10.34
N ALA A 194 -4.61 8.56 9.04
CA ALA A 194 -3.98 9.32 7.98
C ALA A 194 -4.37 10.81 8.05
N ARG A 195 -5.65 11.13 8.22
CA ARG A 195 -6.11 12.52 8.38
C ARG A 195 -5.42 13.20 9.56
N ARG A 196 -5.41 12.56 10.73
CA ARG A 196 -4.73 13.09 11.93
C ARG A 196 -3.23 13.27 11.68
N PHE A 197 -2.60 12.34 10.99
CA PHE A 197 -1.19 12.43 10.61
C PHE A 197 -0.93 13.67 9.72
N LEU A 198 -1.75 13.91 8.70
CA LEU A 198 -1.63 15.06 7.82
C LEU A 198 -1.82 16.40 8.56
N ASP A 199 -2.69 16.46 9.58
CA ASP A 199 -2.83 17.64 10.43
C ASP A 199 -1.57 17.91 11.23
N VAL A 200 -0.91 16.86 11.76
CA VAL A 200 0.38 16.99 12.46
C VAL A 200 1.48 17.46 11.51
N VAL A 201 1.55 16.93 10.28
CA VAL A 201 2.49 17.37 9.24
C VAL A 201 2.36 18.88 8.98
N ARG A 202 1.12 19.38 8.85
CA ARG A 202 0.85 20.82 8.68
C ARG A 202 1.30 21.65 9.90
N GLN A 203 1.10 21.15 11.11
CA GLN A 203 1.55 21.83 12.34
C GLN A 203 3.07 21.92 12.40
N LEU A 204 3.79 20.87 12.00
CA LEU A 204 5.24 20.86 11.92
C LEU A 204 5.77 21.89 10.91
N ALA A 205 5.17 21.98 9.73
CA ALA A 205 5.53 22.98 8.74
C ALA A 205 5.32 24.41 9.26
N LYS A 206 4.18 24.68 9.91
CA LYS A 206 3.90 25.97 10.56
C LYS A 206 4.88 26.30 11.70
N SER A 207 5.50 25.30 12.33
CA SER A 207 6.56 25.53 13.34
C SER A 207 7.94 25.83 12.74
N GLY A 208 8.04 25.87 11.39
CA GLY A 208 9.26 26.23 10.65
C GLY A 208 10.07 25.03 10.14
N ILE A 209 9.59 23.80 10.30
CA ILE A 209 10.24 22.62 9.72
C ILE A 209 9.76 22.48 8.28
N SER A 210 10.69 22.45 7.31
CA SER A 210 10.36 22.18 5.90
C SER A 210 10.11 20.68 5.71
N ILE A 211 9.15 20.32 4.85
CA ILE A 211 8.75 18.93 4.68
C ILE A 211 8.82 18.55 3.20
N LEU A 212 9.55 17.49 2.88
CA LEU A 212 9.48 16.81 1.59
C LEU A 212 8.60 15.57 1.75
N PHE A 213 7.37 15.67 1.27
CA PHE A 213 6.34 14.64 1.40
C PHE A 213 6.26 13.82 0.12
N ILE A 214 6.66 12.56 0.18
CA ILE A 214 6.64 11.65 -0.97
C ILE A 214 5.41 10.77 -0.86
N SER A 215 4.53 10.82 -1.86
CA SER A 215 3.32 10.02 -1.89
C SER A 215 2.86 9.75 -3.32
N HIS A 216 2.12 8.66 -3.49
CA HIS A 216 1.34 8.39 -4.69
C HIS A 216 -0.18 8.56 -4.43
N ARG A 217 -0.60 8.92 -3.22
CA ARG A 217 -1.99 9.18 -2.82
C ARG A 217 -2.32 10.65 -3.05
N LEU A 218 -2.91 10.91 -4.21
CA LEU A 218 -3.13 12.26 -4.72
C LEU A 218 -4.13 13.08 -3.88
N ASP A 219 -5.08 12.41 -3.23
CA ASP A 219 -6.02 13.00 -2.27
C ASP A 219 -5.30 13.60 -1.06
N GLU A 220 -4.32 12.90 -0.50
CA GLU A 220 -3.51 13.37 0.62
C GLU A 220 -2.60 14.53 0.21
N VAL A 221 -1.98 14.43 -0.96
CA VAL A 221 -1.15 15.48 -1.54
C VAL A 221 -1.95 16.78 -1.68
N MET A 222 -3.17 16.72 -2.23
CA MET A 222 -4.05 17.89 -2.34
C MET A 222 -4.44 18.49 -0.99
N VAL A 223 -4.43 17.68 0.06
CA VAL A 223 -4.72 18.16 1.41
C VAL A 223 -3.52 18.94 1.96
N VAL A 224 -2.28 18.46 1.88
CA VAL A 224 -1.15 19.01 2.65
C VAL A 224 -0.21 19.90 1.87
N ALA A 225 -0.08 19.73 0.55
CA ALA A 225 0.93 20.40 -0.25
C ALA A 225 0.78 21.93 -0.27
N ASP A 226 1.93 22.62 -0.29
CA ASP A 226 2.06 23.99 -0.77
C ASP A 226 2.50 23.99 -2.24
N THR A 227 3.52 23.19 -2.57
CA THR A 227 4.03 22.96 -3.92
C THR A 227 4.01 21.47 -4.24
N ILE A 228 3.72 21.15 -5.50
CA ILE A 228 3.69 19.76 -6.00
C ILE A 228 4.66 19.64 -7.16
N THR A 229 5.55 18.67 -7.08
CA THR A 229 6.46 18.26 -8.16
C THR A 229 6.11 16.86 -8.63
N ILE A 230 5.91 16.70 -9.93
CA ILE A 230 5.59 15.41 -10.56
C ILE A 230 6.83 14.86 -11.25
N LEU A 231 7.23 13.65 -10.81
CA LEU A 231 8.34 12.90 -11.36
C LEU A 231 7.81 11.70 -12.14
N LYS A 232 8.30 11.52 -13.38
CA LYS A 232 7.93 10.42 -14.25
C LYS A 232 9.11 9.93 -15.06
N ASP A 233 9.35 8.64 -15.11
CA ASP A 233 10.41 7.98 -15.89
C ASP A 233 11.80 8.64 -15.73
N GLY A 234 12.07 9.13 -14.51
CA GLY A 234 13.32 9.80 -14.16
C GLY A 234 13.42 11.28 -14.60
N GLU A 235 12.33 11.88 -15.05
CA GLU A 235 12.26 13.28 -15.46
C GLU A 235 11.27 14.06 -14.58
N LEU A 236 11.56 15.33 -14.30
CA LEU A 236 10.63 16.25 -13.68
C LEU A 236 9.67 16.77 -14.77
N VAL A 237 8.39 16.37 -14.68
CA VAL A 237 7.36 16.74 -15.67
C VAL A 237 6.81 18.13 -15.41
N GLU A 238 6.44 18.42 -14.16
CA GLU A 238 5.87 19.71 -13.76
C GLU A 238 6.12 19.96 -12.26
N SER A 239 6.40 21.23 -11.90
CA SER A 239 6.54 21.68 -10.51
C SER A 239 5.83 23.01 -10.35
N GLN A 240 4.74 23.07 -9.58
CA GLN A 240 3.87 24.24 -9.45
C GLN A 240 3.24 24.30 -8.05
N PRO A 241 2.73 25.45 -7.60
CA PRO A 241 1.87 25.55 -6.44
C PRO A 241 0.64 24.63 -6.58
N LYS A 242 0.15 24.12 -5.46
CA LYS A 242 -0.98 23.17 -5.37
C LYS A 242 -2.21 23.62 -6.17
N GLU A 243 -2.48 24.92 -6.19
CA GLU A 243 -3.64 25.52 -6.86
C GLU A 243 -3.67 25.30 -8.38
N ALA A 244 -2.50 25.01 -8.98
CA ALA A 244 -2.36 24.71 -10.41
C ALA A 244 -2.80 23.26 -10.75
N PHE A 245 -3.01 22.42 -9.76
CA PHE A 245 -3.30 21.00 -9.96
C PHE A 245 -4.72 20.61 -9.54
N THR A 246 -5.23 19.61 -10.22
CA THR A 246 -6.36 18.77 -9.80
C THR A 246 -5.88 17.33 -9.70
N ILE A 247 -6.60 16.49 -8.95
CA ILE A 247 -6.28 15.05 -8.84
C ILE A 247 -6.19 14.41 -10.23
N ALA A 248 -7.14 14.73 -11.13
CA ALA A 248 -7.15 14.23 -12.49
C ALA A 248 -5.89 14.66 -13.29
N ARG A 249 -5.50 15.95 -13.19
CA ARG A 249 -4.31 16.49 -13.85
C ARG A 249 -3.02 15.83 -13.36
N MET A 250 -2.89 15.63 -12.05
CA MET A 250 -1.73 14.94 -11.48
C MET A 250 -1.66 13.49 -11.98
N ALA A 251 -2.79 12.76 -11.94
CA ALA A 251 -2.85 11.38 -12.42
C ALA A 251 -2.48 11.29 -13.91
N GLU A 252 -2.97 12.20 -14.75
CA GLU A 252 -2.62 12.27 -16.18
C GLU A 252 -1.12 12.48 -16.40
N LEU A 253 -0.51 13.43 -15.68
CA LEU A 253 0.92 13.72 -15.79
C LEU A 253 1.80 12.56 -15.29
N MET A 254 1.37 11.84 -14.26
CA MET A 254 2.08 10.67 -13.75
C MET A 254 2.04 9.51 -14.74
N VAL A 255 0.87 9.18 -15.29
CA VAL A 255 0.67 8.01 -16.16
C VAL A 255 1.04 8.33 -17.61
N GLY A 256 0.88 9.59 -18.06
CA GLY A 256 1.18 10.04 -19.42
C GLY A 256 0.21 9.54 -20.48
N ARG A 257 -0.99 9.14 -20.08
CA ARG A 257 -2.13 8.82 -20.95
C ARG A 257 -3.37 9.49 -20.37
N GLU A 258 -4.27 10.00 -21.23
CA GLU A 258 -5.61 10.37 -20.76
C GLU A 258 -6.18 9.19 -19.96
N VAL A 259 -6.33 9.36 -18.66
CA VAL A 259 -7.15 8.49 -17.85
C VAL A 259 -8.59 8.83 -18.26
N LYS A 260 -9.05 8.22 -19.36
CA LYS A 260 -10.48 8.18 -19.64
C LYS A 260 -11.09 7.40 -18.47
N SER A 261 -11.67 8.13 -17.52
CA SER A 261 -12.67 7.52 -16.67
C SER A 261 -13.75 7.00 -17.64
N ARG A 262 -13.68 5.74 -18.00
CA ARG A 262 -14.86 5.07 -18.52
C ARG A 262 -15.86 5.11 -17.37
N ALA A 263 -16.77 6.06 -17.45
CA ALA A 263 -18.00 5.99 -16.68
C ALA A 263 -18.47 4.54 -16.80
N ALA A 264 -18.58 3.85 -15.68
CA ALA A 264 -19.15 2.51 -15.60
C ALA A 264 -20.35 2.53 -16.50
N GLY A 265 -20.36 1.64 -17.50
CA GLY A 265 -21.38 1.65 -18.53
C GLY A 265 -22.73 1.78 -17.85
N SER A 266 -23.47 2.82 -18.22
CA SER A 266 -24.77 3.17 -17.67
C SER A 266 -25.53 1.91 -17.33
N GLY A 267 -25.80 1.71 -16.05
CA GLY A 267 -26.53 0.56 -15.55
C GLY A 267 -27.83 0.42 -16.31
N LYS A 268 -27.81 -0.38 -17.37
CA LYS A 268 -29.05 -0.95 -17.84
C LYS A 268 -29.54 -1.75 -16.66
N GLU A 269 -30.67 -1.36 -16.09
CA GLU A 269 -31.52 -2.23 -15.28
C GLU A 269 -31.60 -3.57 -16.01
N LYS A 270 -30.67 -4.47 -15.72
CA LYS A 270 -30.70 -5.81 -16.25
C LYS A 270 -31.50 -6.64 -15.26
N ASP A 271 -32.72 -6.79 -15.64
CA ASP A 271 -33.65 -7.89 -15.47
C ASP A 271 -33.41 -8.81 -14.24
N ARG A 272 -34.45 -8.90 -13.41
CA ARG A 272 -34.59 -9.79 -12.23
C ARG A 272 -34.53 -11.30 -12.56
N SER A 273 -34.12 -11.69 -13.79
CA SER A 273 -33.93 -13.06 -14.25
C SER A 273 -32.50 -13.58 -14.11
N ARG A 274 -31.58 -12.84 -13.45
CA ARG A 274 -30.19 -13.27 -13.33
C ARG A 274 -30.07 -14.50 -12.42
N LYS A 275 -29.43 -15.55 -12.92
CA LYS A 275 -29.15 -16.76 -12.15
C LYS A 275 -28.17 -16.46 -11.02
N THR A 276 -28.56 -16.78 -9.78
CA THR A 276 -27.67 -16.73 -8.63
C THR A 276 -26.60 -17.81 -8.77
N ILE A 277 -25.32 -17.43 -8.72
CA ILE A 277 -24.18 -18.35 -8.75
C ILE A 277 -23.69 -18.69 -7.33
N LEU A 278 -23.76 -17.71 -6.41
CA LEU A 278 -23.37 -17.90 -5.01
C LEU A 278 -24.48 -17.36 -4.10
N GLU A 279 -24.99 -18.21 -3.23
CA GLU A 279 -25.97 -17.87 -2.20
C GLU A 279 -25.33 -18.00 -0.83
N ILE A 280 -25.39 -16.96 -0.02
CA ILE A 280 -24.81 -16.87 1.31
C ILE A 280 -25.94 -16.60 2.31
N ARG A 281 -26.05 -17.42 3.38
CA ARG A 281 -27.03 -17.24 4.46
C ARG A 281 -26.37 -17.41 5.82
N ASP A 282 -26.59 -16.44 6.69
CA ASP A 282 -26.06 -16.35 8.07
C ASP A 282 -24.56 -16.67 8.14
N LEU A 283 -23.77 -16.18 7.18
CA LEU A 283 -22.33 -16.43 7.16
C LEU A 283 -21.65 -15.72 8.32
N ARG A 284 -21.00 -16.50 9.18
CA ARG A 284 -20.21 -16.03 10.31
C ARG A 284 -18.78 -16.48 10.13
N VAL A 285 -17.82 -15.57 10.26
CA VAL A 285 -16.40 -15.86 10.07
C VAL A 285 -15.62 -15.32 11.27
N ASN A 286 -14.78 -16.15 11.85
CA ASN A 286 -13.92 -15.77 12.98
C ASN A 286 -12.50 -15.48 12.51
N MET A 287 -12.35 -14.39 11.77
CA MET A 287 -11.05 -13.86 11.36
C MET A 287 -10.60 -12.77 12.36
N PRO A 288 -9.36 -12.85 12.92
CA PRO A 288 -8.86 -11.82 13.81
C PRO A 288 -8.87 -10.42 13.16
N GLY A 289 -9.45 -9.44 13.85
CA GLY A 289 -9.59 -8.07 13.35
C GLY A 289 -10.66 -7.83 12.28
N GLU A 290 -11.18 -8.88 11.64
CA GLU A 290 -12.17 -8.81 10.56
C GLU A 290 -13.22 -9.93 10.75
N ARG A 291 -14.26 -9.70 11.55
CA ARG A 291 -15.27 -10.73 11.86
C ARG A 291 -16.56 -10.53 11.11
N LEU A 292 -17.17 -11.61 10.58
CA LEU A 292 -18.56 -11.60 10.14
C LEU A 292 -19.49 -12.18 11.22
N ARG A 293 -20.67 -11.55 11.37
CA ARG A 293 -21.64 -11.84 12.43
C ARG A 293 -23.02 -12.26 11.91
N GLY A 294 -23.07 -12.82 10.71
CA GLY A 294 -24.29 -13.23 10.01
C GLY A 294 -24.55 -12.32 8.81
N VAL A 295 -24.03 -12.71 7.65
CA VAL A 295 -24.20 -12.00 6.38
C VAL A 295 -25.04 -12.86 5.45
N ASP A 296 -26.10 -12.26 4.91
CA ASP A 296 -26.94 -12.80 3.84
C ASP A 296 -26.64 -12.01 2.56
N LEU A 297 -26.22 -12.69 1.49
CA LEU A 297 -25.84 -12.04 0.25
C LEU A 297 -25.97 -13.00 -0.93
N ASP A 298 -26.50 -12.50 -2.05
CA ASP A 298 -26.55 -13.22 -3.32
C ASP A 298 -25.64 -12.58 -4.35
N VAL A 299 -24.86 -13.42 -5.04
CA VAL A 299 -23.98 -13.03 -6.15
C VAL A 299 -24.55 -13.63 -7.43
N TYR A 300 -24.70 -12.82 -8.47
CA TYR A 300 -25.30 -13.23 -9.74
C TYR A 300 -24.21 -13.63 -10.75
N GLN A 301 -24.57 -14.56 -11.63
CA GLN A 301 -23.63 -15.05 -12.65
C GLN A 301 -23.19 -13.92 -13.59
N GLY A 302 -21.89 -13.79 -13.79
CA GLY A 302 -21.27 -12.82 -14.69
C GLY A 302 -21.28 -11.38 -14.17
N GLU A 303 -21.65 -11.12 -12.89
CA GLU A 303 -21.50 -9.78 -12.31
C GLU A 303 -20.12 -9.56 -11.69
N ILE A 304 -19.72 -8.31 -11.56
CA ILE A 304 -18.70 -7.85 -10.65
C ILE A 304 -19.41 -7.21 -9.45
N LEU A 305 -19.35 -7.88 -8.29
CA LEU A 305 -19.90 -7.39 -7.03
C LEU A 305 -18.77 -6.77 -6.20
N GLY A 306 -18.89 -5.49 -5.87
CA GLY A 306 -18.01 -4.80 -4.93
C GLY A 306 -18.37 -5.08 -3.48
N ILE A 307 -17.38 -5.25 -2.61
CA ILE A 307 -17.56 -5.31 -1.16
C ILE A 307 -16.83 -4.13 -0.54
N ALA A 308 -17.60 -3.20 0.04
CA ALA A 308 -17.10 -2.01 0.72
C ALA A 308 -17.28 -2.14 2.25
N GLY A 309 -16.61 -1.27 2.98
CA GLY A 309 -16.68 -1.18 4.44
C GLY A 309 -15.39 -0.62 5.03
N LEU A 310 -15.46 -0.12 6.25
CA LEU A 310 -14.27 0.35 6.97
C LEU A 310 -13.35 -0.82 7.36
N ALA A 311 -12.09 -0.55 7.61
CA ALA A 311 -11.14 -1.55 8.11
C ALA A 311 -11.61 -2.09 9.47
N GLY A 312 -11.50 -3.41 9.68
CA GLY A 312 -11.98 -4.07 10.90
C GLY A 312 -13.48 -4.41 10.91
N HIS A 313 -14.25 -4.00 9.89
CA HIS A 313 -15.69 -4.23 9.85
C HIS A 313 -16.10 -5.56 9.18
N GLY A 314 -15.14 -6.38 8.72
CA GLY A 314 -15.41 -7.74 8.25
C GLY A 314 -15.44 -7.91 6.72
N LYS A 315 -15.17 -6.88 5.93
CA LYS A 315 -15.21 -6.96 4.46
C LYS A 315 -14.27 -8.01 3.88
N ILE A 316 -13.06 -8.12 4.45
CA ILE A 316 -12.03 -9.09 4.01
C ILE A 316 -12.42 -10.52 4.42
N ALA A 317 -13.10 -10.68 5.55
CA ALA A 317 -13.47 -11.98 6.06
C ALA A 317 -14.45 -12.74 5.15
N LEU A 318 -15.23 -12.04 4.29
CA LEU A 318 -16.18 -12.69 3.41
C LEU A 318 -15.50 -13.72 2.49
N ALA A 319 -14.54 -13.29 1.70
CA ALA A 319 -13.80 -14.15 0.78
C ALA A 319 -12.97 -15.19 1.53
N ASN A 320 -12.26 -14.79 2.58
CA ASN A 320 -11.41 -15.66 3.38
C ASN A 320 -12.22 -16.79 4.06
N GLY A 321 -13.42 -16.47 4.54
CA GLY A 321 -14.31 -17.46 5.17
C GLY A 321 -14.90 -18.45 4.17
N ILE A 322 -15.39 -17.99 3.02
CA ILE A 322 -15.94 -18.86 1.96
C ILE A 322 -14.86 -19.77 1.39
N MET A 323 -13.63 -19.23 1.22
CA MET A 323 -12.48 -20.03 0.78
C MET A 323 -11.93 -20.99 1.86
N GLY A 324 -12.50 -20.97 3.06
CA GLY A 324 -12.15 -21.91 4.13
C GLY A 324 -10.83 -21.62 4.85
N LEU A 325 -10.31 -20.40 4.73
CA LEU A 325 -9.03 -20.00 5.36
C LEU A 325 -9.16 -19.65 6.85
N TYR A 326 -10.37 -19.31 7.28
CA TYR A 326 -10.70 -19.02 8.69
C TYR A 326 -11.96 -19.76 9.13
N PRO A 327 -12.09 -20.10 10.42
CA PRO A 327 -13.25 -20.82 10.95
C PRO A 327 -14.55 -20.09 10.62
N SER A 328 -15.43 -20.77 9.90
CA SER A 328 -16.67 -20.21 9.35
C SER A 328 -17.86 -21.11 9.66
N ARG A 329 -19.05 -20.48 9.79
CA ARG A 329 -20.34 -21.14 9.96
C ARG A 329 -21.38 -20.44 9.11
N GLY A 330 -22.47 -21.11 8.79
CA GLY A 330 -23.55 -20.63 7.94
C GLY A 330 -23.77 -21.55 6.76
N LEU A 331 -24.65 -21.16 5.87
CA LEU A 331 -24.94 -21.90 4.64
C LEU A 331 -24.39 -21.12 3.45
N VAL A 332 -23.53 -21.74 2.67
CA VAL A 332 -23.06 -21.22 1.39
C VAL A 332 -23.37 -22.24 0.30
N ARG A 333 -24.08 -21.80 -0.75
CA ARG A 333 -24.33 -22.61 -1.94
C ARG A 333 -23.66 -21.97 -3.14
N PHE A 334 -22.89 -22.76 -3.85
CA PHE A 334 -22.27 -22.39 -5.12
C PHE A 334 -22.83 -23.26 -6.25
N GLU A 335 -23.35 -22.64 -7.31
CA GLU A 335 -24.03 -23.31 -8.42
C GLU A 335 -25.15 -24.29 -7.94
N ASN A 336 -25.96 -23.83 -6.98
CA ASN A 336 -27.03 -24.59 -6.31
C ASN A 336 -26.57 -25.79 -5.48
N GLN A 337 -25.27 -25.97 -5.24
CA GLN A 337 -24.73 -27.03 -4.40
C GLN A 337 -24.13 -26.43 -3.13
N GLU A 338 -24.37 -27.06 -1.99
CA GLU A 338 -23.78 -26.64 -0.72
C GLU A 338 -22.26 -26.75 -0.77
N LEU A 339 -21.58 -25.63 -0.46
CA LEU A 339 -20.11 -25.56 -0.39
C LEU A 339 -19.67 -25.91 1.03
N PRO A 340 -18.84 -26.96 1.22
CA PRO A 340 -18.26 -27.25 2.53
C PRO A 340 -17.39 -26.07 2.98
N LEU A 341 -17.75 -25.47 4.13
CA LEU A 341 -16.93 -24.43 4.75
C LEU A 341 -15.71 -25.06 5.44
N ASN A 342 -14.67 -24.26 5.66
CA ASN A 342 -13.40 -24.67 6.29
C ASN A 342 -12.62 -25.74 5.50
N ASP A 343 -12.89 -25.86 4.21
CA ASP A 343 -12.17 -26.75 3.28
C ASP A 343 -11.75 -26.00 1.99
N PRO A 344 -10.57 -25.39 1.99
CA PRO A 344 -10.06 -24.65 0.80
C PRO A 344 -9.96 -25.54 -0.44
N GLY A 345 -9.64 -26.81 -0.26
CA GLY A 345 -9.51 -27.76 -1.37
C GLY A 345 -10.82 -27.98 -2.11
N SER A 346 -11.95 -28.09 -1.39
CA SER A 346 -13.29 -28.20 -1.97
C SER A 346 -13.68 -26.92 -2.71
N ALA A 347 -13.42 -25.74 -2.16
CA ALA A 347 -13.70 -24.47 -2.82
C ALA A 347 -12.97 -24.37 -4.16
N LEU A 348 -11.66 -24.62 -4.18
CA LEU A 348 -10.84 -24.56 -5.38
C LEU A 348 -11.25 -25.61 -6.44
N LYS A 349 -11.57 -26.87 -6.03
CA LYS A 349 -12.00 -27.93 -6.95
C LYS A 349 -13.34 -27.63 -7.62
N ARG A 350 -14.20 -26.87 -6.97
CA ARG A 350 -15.49 -26.44 -7.52
C ARG A 350 -15.43 -25.24 -8.46
N GLY A 351 -14.23 -24.71 -8.72
CA GLY A 351 -14.06 -23.59 -9.65
C GLY A 351 -14.10 -22.21 -9.02
N LEU A 352 -13.96 -22.12 -7.69
CA LEU A 352 -13.67 -20.86 -7.03
C LEU A 352 -12.17 -20.57 -7.10
N ALA A 353 -11.80 -19.31 -7.27
CA ALA A 353 -10.40 -18.88 -7.15
C ALA A 353 -10.31 -17.65 -6.22
N PHE A 354 -9.13 -17.42 -5.66
CA PHE A 354 -8.91 -16.36 -4.71
C PHE A 354 -7.57 -15.65 -4.92
N VAL A 355 -7.64 -14.32 -4.97
CA VAL A 355 -6.50 -13.41 -4.90
C VAL A 355 -6.56 -12.70 -3.55
N SER A 356 -5.67 -13.09 -2.64
CA SER A 356 -5.64 -12.59 -1.27
C SER A 356 -5.04 -11.19 -1.19
N GLU A 357 -5.47 -10.42 -0.19
CA GLU A 357 -4.87 -9.16 0.25
C GLU A 357 -3.43 -9.32 0.74
N ASP A 358 -3.11 -10.49 1.30
CA ASP A 358 -1.75 -10.84 1.70
C ASP A 358 -1.00 -11.58 0.58
N ARG A 359 -0.41 -10.81 -0.32
CA ARG A 359 0.36 -11.34 -1.45
C ARG A 359 1.56 -12.17 -1.03
N ARG A 360 2.25 -11.73 0.02
CA ARG A 360 3.54 -12.29 0.43
C ARG A 360 3.40 -13.49 1.33
N GLY A 361 2.42 -13.51 2.25
CA GLY A 361 2.19 -14.62 3.18
C GLY A 361 1.32 -15.72 2.60
N VAL A 362 0.26 -15.36 1.86
CA VAL A 362 -0.75 -16.29 1.33
C VAL A 362 -0.72 -16.39 -0.20
N GLY A 363 -0.55 -15.25 -0.86
CA GLY A 363 -0.72 -15.13 -2.30
C GLY A 363 0.41 -15.79 -3.12
N LEU A 364 1.66 -15.80 -2.68
CA LEU A 364 2.82 -16.19 -3.49
C LEU A 364 3.82 -17.04 -2.71
N VAL A 365 4.46 -17.98 -3.38
CA VAL A 365 5.67 -18.66 -2.90
C VAL A 365 6.86 -17.83 -3.37
N LEU A 366 7.31 -16.88 -2.52
CA LEU A 366 8.27 -15.85 -2.88
C LEU A 366 9.63 -16.39 -3.35
N GLU A 367 10.08 -17.51 -2.79
CA GLU A 367 11.36 -18.15 -3.12
C GLU A 367 11.29 -19.03 -4.38
N ASP A 368 10.09 -19.27 -4.92
CA ASP A 368 9.92 -20.07 -6.14
C ASP A 368 9.84 -19.16 -7.39
N THR A 369 9.97 -19.80 -8.55
CA THR A 369 9.94 -19.13 -9.84
C THR A 369 8.54 -18.59 -10.18
N LEU A 370 8.50 -17.61 -11.05
CA LEU A 370 7.27 -17.05 -11.61
C LEU A 370 6.43 -18.16 -12.27
N ALA A 371 7.05 -19.00 -13.10
CA ALA A 371 6.36 -20.09 -13.80
C ALA A 371 5.69 -21.07 -12.83
N ASN A 372 6.40 -21.50 -11.78
CA ASN A 372 5.83 -22.39 -10.77
C ASN A 372 4.68 -21.72 -10.01
N ASN A 373 4.82 -20.43 -9.66
CA ASN A 373 3.76 -19.67 -9.00
C ASN A 373 2.48 -19.60 -9.83
N ILE A 374 2.56 -19.36 -11.14
CA ILE A 374 1.39 -19.28 -12.02
C ILE A 374 0.62 -20.61 -12.06
N VAL A 375 1.31 -21.74 -12.15
CA VAL A 375 0.64 -23.05 -12.35
C VAL A 375 0.31 -23.78 -11.05
N LEU A 376 0.81 -23.32 -9.89
CA LEU A 376 0.79 -24.03 -8.62
C LEU A 376 -0.59 -24.59 -8.27
N THR A 377 -1.60 -23.73 -8.22
CA THR A 377 -2.95 -24.12 -7.80
C THR A 377 -3.60 -25.08 -8.80
N SER A 378 -3.49 -24.80 -10.12
CA SER A 378 -4.03 -25.69 -11.15
C SER A 378 -3.35 -27.06 -11.16
N MET A 379 -2.06 -27.10 -10.85
CA MET A 379 -1.33 -28.35 -10.72
C MET A 379 -1.81 -29.19 -9.52
N GLN A 380 -2.09 -28.53 -8.38
CA GLN A 380 -2.54 -29.21 -7.15
C GLN A 380 -3.99 -29.66 -7.20
N VAL A 381 -4.87 -28.86 -7.81
CA VAL A 381 -6.33 -29.05 -7.74
C VAL A 381 -6.90 -29.74 -8.98
N GLN A 382 -6.27 -29.53 -10.15
CA GLN A 382 -6.77 -30.00 -11.44
C GLN A 382 -5.83 -31.02 -12.11
N ASP A 383 -4.72 -31.40 -11.47
CA ASP A 383 -3.66 -32.25 -12.01
C ASP A 383 -3.11 -31.77 -13.37
N LYS A 384 -3.31 -30.49 -13.73
CA LYS A 384 -2.73 -29.88 -14.95
C LYS A 384 -1.22 -29.70 -14.80
N PHE A 385 -0.51 -29.62 -15.93
CA PHE A 385 0.95 -29.44 -15.97
C PHE A 385 1.74 -30.59 -15.34
N LEU A 386 1.13 -31.77 -15.24
CA LEU A 386 1.78 -33.01 -14.85
C LEU A 386 1.85 -33.94 -16.06
N LYS A 387 2.95 -34.68 -16.18
CA LYS A 387 3.08 -35.71 -17.22
C LYS A 387 2.11 -36.86 -16.93
N PRO A 388 1.49 -37.44 -18.00
CA PRO A 388 0.67 -38.65 -17.83
C PRO A 388 1.49 -39.78 -17.18
N GLY A 389 0.93 -40.43 -16.16
CA GLY A 389 1.56 -41.54 -15.50
C GLY A 389 1.22 -41.66 -14.02
N PHE A 390 1.66 -42.74 -13.39
CA PHE A 390 1.43 -43.00 -11.97
C PHE A 390 2.20 -42.03 -11.06
N LEU A 391 3.36 -41.55 -11.50
CA LEU A 391 4.16 -40.54 -10.80
C LEU A 391 3.75 -39.16 -11.29
N LYS A 392 3.31 -38.30 -10.36
CA LYS A 392 2.93 -36.90 -10.64
C LYS A 392 4.18 -36.06 -10.92
N ILE A 393 4.79 -36.22 -12.09
CA ILE A 393 6.00 -35.50 -12.51
C ILE A 393 5.61 -34.20 -13.22
N LYS A 394 6.19 -33.07 -12.84
CA LYS A 394 5.97 -31.77 -13.49
C LYS A 394 6.35 -31.81 -14.98
N ASP A 395 5.46 -31.35 -15.84
CA ASP A 395 5.74 -31.10 -17.24
C ASP A 395 6.36 -29.70 -17.40
N ARG A 396 7.69 -29.64 -17.37
CA ARG A 396 8.45 -28.39 -17.39
C ARG A 396 8.23 -27.58 -18.67
N GLU A 397 8.02 -28.25 -19.82
CA GLU A 397 7.80 -27.56 -21.09
C GLU A 397 6.42 -26.93 -21.15
N ALA A 398 5.38 -27.66 -20.74
CA ALA A 398 4.02 -27.14 -20.64
C ALA A 398 3.95 -25.97 -19.66
N ILE A 399 4.62 -26.07 -18.49
CA ILE A 399 4.71 -24.99 -17.49
C ILE A 399 5.38 -23.76 -18.09
N LYS A 400 6.54 -23.94 -18.75
CA LYS A 400 7.28 -22.82 -19.36
C LYS A 400 6.46 -22.12 -20.44
N LYS A 401 5.83 -22.89 -21.33
CA LYS A 401 4.99 -22.36 -22.42
C LYS A 401 3.82 -21.53 -21.85
N HIS A 402 3.09 -22.09 -20.89
CA HIS A 402 1.96 -21.44 -20.24
C HIS A 402 2.40 -20.15 -19.50
N ALA A 403 3.53 -20.21 -18.79
CA ALA A 403 4.06 -19.06 -18.09
C ALA A 403 4.43 -17.91 -19.04
N LEU A 404 5.04 -18.21 -20.19
CA LEU A 404 5.36 -17.20 -21.21
C LEU A 404 4.09 -16.54 -21.78
N GLU A 405 3.05 -17.33 -22.09
CA GLU A 405 1.74 -16.82 -22.53
C GLU A 405 1.12 -15.87 -21.49
N TYR A 406 1.18 -16.22 -20.19
CA TYR A 406 0.61 -15.42 -19.12
C TYR A 406 1.48 -14.21 -18.75
N ILE A 407 2.80 -14.27 -18.92
CA ILE A 407 3.69 -13.12 -18.81
C ILE A 407 3.30 -12.04 -19.82
N GLU A 408 3.09 -12.44 -21.08
CA GLU A 408 2.66 -11.54 -22.14
C GLU A 408 1.23 -11.02 -21.89
N LYS A 409 0.27 -11.93 -21.65
CA LYS A 409 -1.14 -11.59 -21.43
C LYS A 409 -1.35 -10.60 -20.28
N PHE A 410 -0.62 -10.75 -19.19
CA PHE A 410 -0.70 -9.90 -17.98
C PHE A 410 0.34 -8.79 -17.97
N ASP A 411 1.12 -8.62 -19.04
CA ASP A 411 2.19 -7.63 -19.14
C ASP A 411 3.07 -7.65 -17.86
N ILE A 412 3.57 -8.84 -17.49
CA ILE A 412 4.42 -9.00 -16.28
C ILE A 412 5.85 -8.62 -16.66
N ARG A 413 6.34 -7.52 -16.11
CA ARG A 413 7.73 -7.10 -16.32
C ARG A 413 8.67 -7.97 -15.50
N CYS A 414 9.41 -8.86 -16.19
CA CYS A 414 10.33 -9.81 -15.59
C CYS A 414 11.45 -10.17 -16.58
N THR A 415 12.52 -10.79 -16.09
CA THR A 415 13.63 -11.31 -16.93
C THR A 415 13.30 -12.67 -17.57
N GLY A 416 12.14 -13.26 -17.23
CA GLY A 416 11.63 -14.50 -17.78
C GLY A 416 10.96 -15.42 -16.76
N PRO A 417 10.41 -16.56 -17.18
CA PRO A 417 9.58 -17.44 -16.36
C PRO A 417 10.31 -18.07 -15.17
N ASN A 418 11.65 -18.14 -15.22
CA ASN A 418 12.48 -18.68 -14.14
C ASN A 418 12.89 -17.64 -13.09
N GLN A 419 12.49 -16.37 -13.24
CA GLN A 419 12.77 -15.34 -12.25
C GLN A 419 12.06 -15.67 -10.93
N VAL A 420 12.79 -15.55 -9.81
CA VAL A 420 12.25 -15.70 -8.45
C VAL A 420 11.31 -14.53 -8.16
N VAL A 421 10.08 -14.84 -7.70
CA VAL A 421 8.99 -13.86 -7.54
C VAL A 421 9.33 -12.77 -6.53
N ARG A 422 10.14 -13.05 -5.51
CA ARG A 422 10.59 -12.03 -4.54
C ARG A 422 11.29 -10.83 -5.18
N ARG A 423 11.93 -11.01 -6.34
CA ARG A 423 12.64 -9.95 -7.08
C ARG A 423 11.75 -9.08 -7.96
N LEU A 424 10.45 -9.37 -8.03
CA LEU A 424 9.48 -8.57 -8.77
C LEU A 424 8.99 -7.39 -7.94
N SER A 425 8.63 -6.28 -8.62
CA SER A 425 7.91 -5.17 -7.99
C SER A 425 6.53 -5.60 -7.49
N GLY A 426 5.95 -4.86 -6.54
CA GLY A 426 4.63 -5.15 -5.97
C GLY A 426 3.53 -5.31 -7.02
N GLY A 427 3.49 -4.43 -8.03
CA GLY A 427 2.54 -4.51 -9.14
C GLY A 427 2.72 -5.78 -9.98
N ASN A 428 3.97 -6.19 -10.28
CA ASN A 428 4.22 -7.45 -11.01
C ASN A 428 3.91 -8.68 -10.16
N GLN A 429 4.15 -8.66 -8.85
CA GLN A 429 3.71 -9.71 -7.93
C GLN A 429 2.19 -9.87 -7.95
N GLN A 430 1.43 -8.77 -7.98
CA GLN A 430 -0.03 -8.79 -8.07
C GLN A 430 -0.50 -9.42 -9.38
N LYS A 431 0.14 -9.08 -10.50
CA LYS A 431 -0.13 -9.68 -11.81
C LYS A 431 0.13 -11.20 -11.80
N VAL A 432 1.15 -11.69 -11.07
CA VAL A 432 1.39 -13.13 -10.87
C VAL A 432 0.27 -13.79 -10.06
N CYS A 433 -0.24 -13.14 -9.00
CA CYS A 433 -1.39 -13.65 -8.24
C CYS A 433 -2.64 -13.80 -9.12
N LEU A 434 -2.94 -12.80 -9.95
CA LEU A 434 -4.03 -12.86 -10.92
C LEU A 434 -3.79 -13.98 -11.95
N ALA A 435 -2.59 -14.04 -12.54
CA ALA A 435 -2.23 -15.09 -13.50
C ALA A 435 -2.43 -16.50 -12.92
N ARG A 436 -2.06 -16.73 -11.64
CA ARG A 436 -2.33 -17.99 -10.92
C ARG A 436 -3.82 -18.28 -10.84
N ALA A 437 -4.61 -17.30 -10.40
CA ALA A 437 -6.06 -17.47 -10.26
C ALA A 437 -6.73 -17.79 -11.60
N PHE A 438 -6.33 -17.11 -12.70
CA PHE A 438 -6.88 -17.33 -14.02
C PHE A 438 -6.41 -18.61 -14.72
N THR A 439 -5.24 -19.14 -14.33
CA THR A 439 -4.76 -20.46 -14.81
C THR A 439 -5.73 -21.57 -14.44
N GLN A 440 -6.52 -21.41 -13.37
CA GLN A 440 -7.56 -22.36 -12.95
C GLN A 440 -8.81 -22.31 -13.84
N LYS A 441 -9.04 -21.20 -14.59
CA LYS A 441 -10.29 -20.90 -15.31
C LYS A 441 -11.50 -20.91 -14.36
N PRO A 442 -11.54 -20.02 -13.37
CA PRO A 442 -12.57 -20.04 -12.35
C PRO A 442 -13.93 -19.62 -12.90
N HIS A 443 -15.02 -20.13 -12.29
CA HIS A 443 -16.36 -19.62 -12.52
C HIS A 443 -16.66 -18.40 -11.62
N LEU A 444 -16.07 -18.38 -10.41
CA LEU A 444 -16.15 -17.29 -9.45
C LEU A 444 -14.76 -16.96 -8.93
N LEU A 445 -14.39 -15.69 -9.04
CA LEU A 445 -13.12 -15.15 -8.55
C LEU A 445 -13.36 -14.17 -7.40
N PHE A 446 -12.80 -14.46 -6.24
CA PHE A 446 -12.64 -13.50 -5.16
C PHE A 446 -11.33 -12.74 -5.32
N VAL A 447 -11.38 -11.41 -5.21
CA VAL A 447 -10.21 -10.53 -5.30
C VAL A 447 -10.24 -9.56 -4.12
N SER A 448 -9.33 -9.74 -3.17
CA SER A 448 -9.25 -8.88 -1.99
C SER A 448 -8.11 -7.86 -2.13
N GLU A 449 -8.44 -6.58 -2.03
CA GLU A 449 -7.51 -5.44 -2.05
C GLU A 449 -6.47 -5.53 -3.21
N PRO A 450 -6.92 -5.70 -4.48
CA PRO A 450 -6.02 -6.02 -5.59
C PRO A 450 -4.99 -4.92 -5.90
N THR A 451 -5.26 -3.71 -5.47
CA THR A 451 -4.49 -2.51 -5.80
C THR A 451 -3.67 -1.99 -4.61
N ARG A 452 -3.77 -2.65 -3.47
CA ARG A 452 -3.05 -2.25 -2.26
C ARG A 452 -1.54 -2.33 -2.43
N GLY A 453 -0.86 -1.19 -2.19
CA GLY A 453 0.61 -1.11 -2.25
C GLY A 453 1.17 -1.27 -3.66
N ILE A 454 0.44 -0.83 -4.68
CA ILE A 454 0.90 -0.68 -6.05
C ILE A 454 0.66 0.76 -6.54
N ASP A 455 1.40 1.18 -7.56
CA ASP A 455 1.31 2.52 -8.13
C ASP A 455 0.02 2.76 -8.92
N VAL A 456 -0.29 4.05 -9.19
CA VAL A 456 -1.55 4.48 -9.83
C VAL A 456 -1.74 3.85 -11.21
N GLY A 457 -0.67 3.77 -12.02
CA GLY A 457 -0.76 3.17 -13.36
C GLY A 457 -0.97 1.66 -13.31
N ALA A 458 -0.30 0.97 -12.37
CA ALA A 458 -0.52 -0.45 -12.15
C ALA A 458 -1.91 -0.74 -11.58
N LYS A 459 -2.48 0.14 -10.72
CA LYS A 459 -3.86 0.04 -10.23
C LYS A 459 -4.86 0.00 -11.37
N ALA A 460 -4.81 1.02 -12.25
CA ALA A 460 -5.71 1.10 -13.40
C ALA A 460 -5.62 -0.16 -14.26
N ARG A 461 -4.39 -0.63 -14.53
CA ARG A 461 -4.17 -1.83 -15.33
C ARG A 461 -4.73 -3.10 -14.70
N VAL A 462 -4.59 -3.27 -13.37
CA VAL A 462 -5.17 -4.41 -12.64
C VAL A 462 -6.71 -4.41 -12.72
N LEU A 463 -7.35 -3.25 -12.56
CA LEU A 463 -8.79 -3.13 -12.67
C LEU A 463 -9.28 -3.40 -14.11
N GLU A 464 -8.59 -2.86 -15.13
CA GLU A 464 -8.86 -3.16 -16.55
C GLU A 464 -8.79 -4.66 -16.83
N MET A 465 -7.78 -5.35 -16.31
CA MET A 465 -7.63 -6.80 -16.48
C MET A 465 -8.79 -7.58 -15.86
N ILE A 466 -9.27 -7.17 -14.68
CA ILE A 466 -10.42 -7.79 -14.02
C ILE A 466 -11.69 -7.57 -14.88
N LEU A 467 -11.90 -6.36 -15.40
CA LEU A 467 -13.01 -6.04 -16.31
C LEU A 467 -12.94 -6.89 -17.60
N GLU A 468 -11.79 -6.89 -18.27
CA GLU A 468 -11.59 -7.65 -19.50
C GLU A 468 -11.89 -9.15 -19.32
N LEU A 469 -11.49 -9.71 -18.19
CA LEU A 469 -11.72 -11.12 -17.88
C LEU A 469 -13.19 -11.43 -17.57
N ASN A 470 -13.89 -10.51 -16.89
CA ASN A 470 -15.34 -10.62 -16.71
C ASN A 470 -16.07 -10.53 -18.05
N GLU A 471 -15.74 -9.55 -18.90
CA GLU A 471 -16.40 -9.30 -20.18
C GLU A 471 -16.12 -10.41 -21.22
N THR A 472 -14.86 -10.86 -21.32
CA THR A 472 -14.44 -11.82 -22.37
C THR A 472 -14.66 -13.28 -21.99
N GLN A 473 -14.59 -13.63 -20.71
CA GLN A 473 -14.69 -15.01 -20.24
C GLN A 473 -15.93 -15.29 -19.39
N GLY A 474 -16.75 -14.26 -19.09
CA GLY A 474 -17.96 -14.40 -18.28
C GLY A 474 -17.71 -14.80 -16.82
N VAL A 475 -16.49 -14.58 -16.31
CA VAL A 475 -16.13 -14.91 -14.92
C VAL A 475 -16.88 -13.98 -13.97
N THR A 476 -17.57 -14.56 -12.99
CA THR A 476 -18.16 -13.78 -11.90
C THR A 476 -17.06 -13.31 -10.95
N VAL A 477 -17.10 -12.05 -10.51
CA VAL A 477 -16.07 -11.49 -9.64
C VAL A 477 -16.69 -10.90 -8.39
N VAL A 478 -16.12 -11.21 -7.23
CA VAL A 478 -16.39 -10.51 -5.97
C VAL A 478 -15.11 -9.78 -5.58
N ILE A 479 -15.13 -8.45 -5.68
CA ILE A 479 -13.97 -7.61 -5.39
C ILE A 479 -14.15 -6.85 -4.08
N THR A 480 -13.17 -6.93 -3.20
CA THR A 480 -13.11 -6.15 -1.96
C THR A 480 -12.04 -5.07 -2.12
N SER A 481 -12.39 -3.81 -1.86
CA SER A 481 -11.44 -2.70 -1.83
C SER A 481 -11.76 -1.72 -0.71
N SER A 482 -10.71 -1.11 -0.16
CA SER A 482 -10.82 0.03 0.76
C SER A 482 -11.07 1.35 0.03
N GLU A 483 -10.83 1.39 -1.29
CA GLU A 483 -11.04 2.57 -2.13
C GLU A 483 -12.40 2.47 -2.85
N LEU A 484 -13.38 3.26 -2.38
CA LEU A 484 -14.73 3.24 -2.96
C LEU A 484 -14.73 3.61 -4.45
N ALA A 485 -13.84 4.51 -4.87
CA ALA A 485 -13.68 4.90 -6.27
C ALA A 485 -13.32 3.71 -7.18
N GLU A 486 -12.49 2.77 -6.71
CA GLU A 486 -12.16 1.55 -7.45
C GLU A 486 -13.40 0.67 -7.64
N LEU A 487 -14.15 0.42 -6.56
CA LEU A 487 -15.38 -0.37 -6.63
C LEU A 487 -16.41 0.24 -7.57
N ARG A 488 -16.61 1.57 -7.50
CA ARG A 488 -17.50 2.31 -8.40
C ARG A 488 -17.12 2.19 -9.87
N SER A 489 -15.82 2.10 -10.16
CA SER A 489 -15.32 2.07 -11.54
C SER A 489 -15.58 0.76 -12.28
N ILE A 490 -15.71 -0.37 -11.55
CA ILE A 490 -15.79 -1.70 -12.18
C ILE A 490 -17.00 -2.55 -11.74
N SER A 491 -17.65 -2.22 -10.61
CA SER A 491 -18.73 -3.06 -10.06
C SER A 491 -20.09 -2.68 -10.64
N GLN A 492 -21.02 -3.63 -10.71
CA GLN A 492 -22.42 -3.40 -11.01
C GLN A 492 -23.27 -3.15 -9.76
N ARG A 493 -22.85 -3.70 -8.62
CA ARG A 493 -23.44 -3.51 -7.29
C ARG A 493 -22.34 -3.46 -6.27
N ILE A 494 -22.55 -2.73 -5.18
CA ILE A 494 -21.59 -2.65 -4.08
C ILE A 494 -22.33 -2.96 -2.76
N ALA A 495 -21.93 -4.07 -2.12
CA ALA A 495 -22.41 -4.46 -0.80
C ALA A 495 -21.53 -3.82 0.27
N ILE A 496 -22.15 -3.26 1.31
CA ILE A 496 -21.47 -2.55 2.39
C ILE A 496 -21.54 -3.38 3.65
N ILE A 497 -20.38 -3.69 4.22
CA ILE A 497 -20.25 -4.42 5.48
C ILE A 497 -19.94 -3.43 6.61
N TYR A 498 -20.78 -3.45 7.65
CA TYR A 498 -20.60 -2.67 8.87
C TYR A 498 -20.69 -3.60 10.09
N GLU A 499 -19.69 -3.53 10.96
CA GLU A 499 -19.58 -4.36 12.19
C GLU A 499 -19.89 -5.87 11.98
N GLY A 500 -19.47 -6.39 10.83
CA GLY A 500 -19.63 -7.80 10.48
C GLY A 500 -21.00 -8.19 9.94
N LYS A 501 -21.86 -7.24 9.61
CA LYS A 501 -23.18 -7.45 9.00
C LYS A 501 -23.30 -6.73 7.68
N LEU A 502 -24.19 -7.19 6.81
CA LEU A 502 -24.55 -6.46 5.60
C LEU A 502 -25.42 -5.25 5.99
N ALA A 503 -24.87 -4.05 5.78
CA ALA A 503 -25.61 -2.80 6.02
C ALA A 503 -26.54 -2.44 4.85
N GLY A 504 -26.16 -2.79 3.63
CA GLY A 504 -26.96 -2.56 2.43
C GLY A 504 -26.21 -2.88 1.15
N VAL A 505 -26.90 -2.80 0.01
CA VAL A 505 -26.33 -2.96 -1.32
C VAL A 505 -26.76 -1.77 -2.15
N LEU A 506 -25.79 -1.02 -2.69
CA LEU A 506 -26.00 0.18 -3.49
C LEU A 506 -25.55 -0.03 -4.94
N ALA A 507 -26.12 0.80 -5.83
CA ALA A 507 -25.61 0.96 -7.18
C ALA A 507 -24.31 1.81 -7.16
N PRO A 508 -23.37 1.62 -8.11
CA PRO A 508 -22.10 2.36 -8.13
C PRO A 508 -22.24 3.88 -8.19
N ASP A 509 -23.33 4.37 -8.79
CA ASP A 509 -23.69 5.78 -8.97
C ASP A 509 -24.49 6.38 -7.81
N ALA A 510 -24.76 5.60 -6.75
CA ALA A 510 -25.37 6.11 -5.53
C ALA A 510 -24.52 7.24 -4.90
N SER A 511 -25.16 8.16 -4.19
CA SER A 511 -24.49 9.34 -3.63
C SER A 511 -23.47 9.01 -2.54
N ASP A 512 -22.47 9.88 -2.36
CA ASP A 512 -21.48 9.73 -1.28
C ASP A 512 -22.12 9.73 0.10
N LEU A 513 -23.26 10.43 0.24
CA LEU A 513 -24.04 10.46 1.47
C LEU A 513 -24.62 9.08 1.79
N GLU A 514 -25.22 8.39 0.82
CA GLU A 514 -25.80 7.05 1.01
C GLU A 514 -24.71 6.03 1.40
N TYR A 515 -23.57 6.07 0.71
CA TYR A 515 -22.41 5.25 1.07
C TYR A 515 -21.90 5.56 2.48
N GLY A 516 -21.75 6.85 2.81
CA GLY A 516 -21.29 7.29 4.13
C GLY A 516 -22.24 6.86 5.26
N LEU A 517 -23.54 6.95 5.05
CA LEU A 517 -24.54 6.52 6.02
C LEU A 517 -24.47 5.01 6.29
N LEU A 518 -24.46 4.18 5.25
CA LEU A 518 -24.34 2.73 5.41
C LEU A 518 -22.99 2.30 6.01
N MET A 519 -21.90 2.99 5.66
CA MET A 519 -20.59 2.75 6.26
C MET A 519 -20.51 3.18 7.73
N ALA A 520 -21.42 4.07 8.17
CA ALA A 520 -21.60 4.47 9.57
C ALA A 520 -22.67 3.64 10.30
N GLY A 521 -23.25 2.63 9.66
CA GLY A 521 -24.27 1.75 10.22
C GLY A 521 -25.66 2.39 10.35
N LYS A 522 -25.93 3.47 9.59
CA LYS A 522 -27.23 4.15 9.56
C LYS A 522 -27.97 3.84 8.27
N SER A 523 -29.26 3.51 8.36
CA SER A 523 -30.07 3.36 7.15
C SER A 523 -30.45 4.74 6.57
N PRO A 524 -30.56 4.90 5.24
CA PRO A 524 -31.03 6.14 4.63
C PRO A 524 -32.43 6.56 5.12
N GLU A 525 -33.26 5.61 5.54
CA GLU A 525 -34.63 5.83 6.06
C GLU A 525 -34.63 6.48 7.46
N GLU A 526 -33.58 6.25 8.27
CA GLU A 526 -33.45 6.82 9.62
C GLU A 526 -33.08 8.30 9.63
N VAL A 527 -32.52 8.83 8.52
CA VAL A 527 -32.07 10.23 8.41
C VAL A 527 -33.15 11.13 7.78
N GLY A 528 -34.09 10.55 7.03
CA GLY A 528 -35.26 11.29 6.48
C GLY A 528 -36.41 11.51 7.47
N ALA A 529 -36.32 10.98 8.68
CA ALA A 529 -37.36 11.04 9.72
C ALA A 529 -37.03 12.02 10.89
N SER A 530 -35.97 12.84 10.77
CA SER A 530 -35.59 13.83 11.81
C SER A 530 -35.73 15.27 11.30
#